data_34d7ef40a529c2c02cc642281f088bf5
#
_entry.id   34d7ef40a529c2c02cc642281f088bf5
#
_cell.length_a   1.000
_cell.length_b   1.000
_cell.length_c   1.000
_cell.angle_alpha   90.00
_cell.angle_beta   90.00
_cell.angle_gamma   90.00
#
_symmetry.space_group_name_H-M   'P 1'
#
loop_
_entity.id
_entity.type
_entity.pdbx_description
1 polymer ?
#
loop_
_entity_poly.entity_id
_entity_poly.type
_entity_poly.pdbx_seq_one_letter_code
_entity_poly.pdbx_strand_id
1 'polypeptide(L)'
;MNHGKHYVDSAKLIDRTKTYEPQEALELCCKTAKAKFDETVELHVRLGVDSRHADQQVRGAVVLPNGTGKNVRVVAICKGDAAKAAEAAGAQEVGDDDLIAKIQGGYLDFDVLVTTPDMMGRVGRLGKILGPRGLMPNPKAGTVTPDVGKAVTDAKAGKIEYRLDKQNIIHVPVGKASFGAEKLMVNLDTVLEAIAKAKPTAAKGQYCKSATIATTMGPGVRVATNKYGV
;
A
#
# COMPACT_ATOMS: atom_id res chain seq x y z
N MET A 1 -0.33 -20.84 -20.20
CA MET A 1 -0.92 -21.27 -18.92
C MET A 1 -2.42 -21.41 -19.09
N ASN A 2 -2.98 -22.52 -18.65
CA ASN A 2 -4.44 -22.69 -18.66
C ASN A 2 -5.00 -22.06 -17.39
N HIS A 3 -5.81 -21.03 -17.53
CA HIS A 3 -6.52 -20.40 -16.42
C HIS A 3 -7.71 -21.25 -15.97
N GLY A 4 -8.10 -21.16 -14.69
CA GLY A 4 -9.29 -21.82 -14.16
C GLY A 4 -10.59 -21.27 -14.79
N LYS A 5 -11.67 -22.05 -14.74
CA LYS A 5 -12.97 -21.71 -15.36
C LYS A 5 -13.49 -20.33 -14.91
N HIS A 6 -13.45 -20.03 -13.62
CA HIS A 6 -13.92 -18.73 -13.08
C HIS A 6 -13.17 -17.54 -13.66
N TYR A 7 -11.83 -17.66 -13.82
CA TYR A 7 -11.03 -16.60 -14.44
C TYR A 7 -11.39 -16.40 -15.90
N VAL A 8 -11.55 -17.50 -16.66
CA VAL A 8 -11.92 -17.45 -18.08
C VAL A 8 -13.29 -16.78 -18.26
N ASP A 9 -14.26 -17.10 -17.41
CA ASP A 9 -15.60 -16.50 -17.47
C ASP A 9 -15.59 -15.02 -17.06
N SER A 10 -14.76 -14.64 -16.08
CA SER A 10 -14.57 -13.24 -15.72
C SER A 10 -13.85 -12.46 -16.82
N ALA A 11 -12.86 -13.06 -17.48
CA ALA A 11 -12.10 -12.43 -18.56
C ALA A 11 -12.95 -12.14 -19.82
N LYS A 12 -14.04 -12.89 -20.06
CA LYS A 12 -14.99 -12.63 -21.16
C LYS A 12 -15.75 -11.32 -20.99
N LEU A 13 -15.89 -10.83 -19.75
CA LEU A 13 -16.59 -9.58 -19.43
C LEU A 13 -15.74 -8.33 -19.70
N ILE A 14 -14.44 -8.51 -19.93
CA ILE A 14 -13.48 -7.42 -20.06
C ILE A 14 -12.86 -7.42 -21.45
N ASP A 15 -13.02 -6.32 -22.16
CA ASP A 15 -12.31 -6.11 -23.42
C ASP A 15 -10.91 -5.55 -23.13
N ARG A 16 -9.88 -6.35 -23.38
CA ARG A 16 -8.48 -6.00 -23.11
C ARG A 16 -7.92 -4.90 -24.01
N THR A 17 -8.61 -4.57 -25.09
CA THR A 17 -8.21 -3.51 -26.02
C THR A 17 -8.67 -2.14 -25.57
N LYS A 18 -9.74 -2.09 -24.77
CA LYS A 18 -10.34 -0.87 -24.25
C LYS A 18 -9.63 -0.37 -22.99
N THR A 19 -9.65 0.95 -22.83
CA THR A 19 -9.35 1.64 -21.58
C THR A 19 -10.68 2.13 -21.01
N TYR A 20 -10.98 1.73 -19.80
CA TYR A 20 -12.24 1.99 -19.12
C TYR A 20 -12.13 3.25 -18.25
N GLU A 21 -13.24 3.95 -18.07
CA GLU A 21 -13.33 4.99 -17.06
C GLU A 21 -13.18 4.38 -15.65
N PRO A 22 -12.60 5.11 -14.68
CA PRO A 22 -12.29 4.56 -13.36
C PRO A 22 -13.48 3.92 -12.66
N GLN A 23 -14.67 4.54 -12.74
CA GLN A 23 -15.88 4.01 -12.12
C GLN A 23 -16.34 2.71 -12.79
N GLU A 24 -16.37 2.66 -14.11
CA GLU A 24 -16.74 1.45 -14.87
C GLU A 24 -15.75 0.31 -14.60
N ALA A 25 -14.46 0.63 -14.54
CA ALA A 25 -13.43 -0.35 -14.23
C ALA A 25 -13.61 -0.98 -12.84
N LEU A 26 -13.94 -0.17 -11.82
CA LEU A 26 -14.21 -0.64 -10.46
C LEU A 26 -15.48 -1.51 -10.39
N GLU A 27 -16.54 -1.13 -11.11
CA GLU A 27 -17.75 -1.96 -11.20
C GLU A 27 -17.47 -3.32 -11.85
N LEU A 28 -16.66 -3.34 -12.92
CA LEU A 28 -16.23 -4.58 -13.56
C LEU A 28 -15.37 -5.42 -12.61
N CYS A 29 -14.46 -4.83 -11.86
CA CYS A 29 -13.66 -5.50 -10.85
C CYS A 29 -14.57 -6.14 -9.79
N CYS A 30 -15.54 -5.42 -9.24
CA CYS A 30 -16.49 -5.96 -8.26
C CYS A 30 -17.33 -7.12 -8.85
N LYS A 31 -17.75 -7.03 -10.10
CA LYS A 31 -18.51 -8.10 -10.82
C LYS A 31 -17.65 -9.34 -11.10
N THR A 32 -16.33 -9.16 -11.25
CA THR A 32 -15.39 -10.26 -11.55
C THR A 32 -14.79 -10.90 -10.31
N ALA A 33 -14.96 -10.32 -9.13
CA ALA A 33 -14.58 -10.89 -7.84
C ALA A 33 -15.49 -12.06 -7.47
N LYS A 34 -15.09 -13.28 -7.83
CA LYS A 34 -15.87 -14.51 -7.64
C LYS A 34 -15.28 -15.48 -6.64
N ALA A 35 -14.24 -15.11 -5.92
CA ALA A 35 -13.64 -15.96 -4.90
C ALA A 35 -14.56 -16.14 -3.69
N LYS A 36 -14.33 -17.20 -2.90
CA LYS A 36 -15.08 -17.48 -1.66
C LYS A 36 -14.66 -16.59 -0.48
N PHE A 37 -13.73 -15.68 -0.68
CA PHE A 37 -13.25 -14.71 0.31
C PHE A 37 -13.40 -13.29 -0.27
N ASP A 38 -13.36 -12.30 0.61
CA ASP A 38 -13.42 -10.89 0.22
C ASP A 38 -12.11 -10.48 -0.46
N GLU A 39 -12.13 -10.40 -1.79
CA GLU A 39 -10.97 -10.09 -2.62
C GLU A 39 -10.50 -8.65 -2.38
N THR A 40 -9.19 -8.45 -2.42
CA THR A 40 -8.60 -7.11 -2.40
C THR A 40 -8.58 -6.54 -3.82
N VAL A 41 -9.01 -5.30 -3.95
CA VAL A 41 -8.87 -4.52 -5.20
C VAL A 41 -7.54 -3.79 -5.14
N GLU A 42 -6.70 -4.02 -6.14
CA GLU A 42 -5.36 -3.46 -6.26
C GLU A 42 -5.22 -2.59 -7.50
N LEU A 43 -4.49 -1.49 -7.35
CA LEU A 43 -4.10 -0.61 -8.44
C LEU A 43 -2.63 -0.85 -8.80
N HIS A 44 -2.36 -1.01 -10.08
CA HIS A 44 -1.02 -1.17 -10.64
C HIS A 44 -0.77 -0.03 -11.64
N VAL A 45 0.18 0.85 -11.33
CA VAL A 45 0.51 2.01 -12.16
C VAL A 45 1.92 1.88 -12.69
N ARG A 46 2.08 1.79 -14.00
CA ARG A 46 3.38 1.83 -14.66
C ARG A 46 3.79 3.26 -14.93
N LEU A 47 4.90 3.67 -14.33
CA LEU A 47 5.43 5.02 -14.47
C LEU A 47 6.50 5.13 -15.56
N GLY A 48 6.63 6.33 -16.10
CA GLY A 48 7.66 6.72 -17.08
C GLY A 48 8.93 7.23 -16.41
N VAL A 49 9.40 6.54 -15.37
CA VAL A 49 10.62 6.86 -14.63
C VAL A 49 11.63 5.72 -14.72
N ASP A 50 12.87 5.93 -14.31
CA ASP A 50 13.89 4.90 -14.24
C ASP A 50 14.22 4.60 -12.76
N SER A 51 13.80 3.43 -12.27
CA SER A 51 14.00 2.99 -10.88
C SER A 51 15.47 2.77 -10.50
N ARG A 52 16.39 2.75 -11.46
CA ARG A 52 17.83 2.64 -11.21
C ARG A 52 18.45 3.94 -10.69
N HIS A 53 17.82 5.08 -10.96
CA HIS A 53 18.26 6.39 -10.52
C HIS A 53 17.58 6.77 -9.20
N ALA A 54 18.37 7.15 -8.21
CA ALA A 54 17.86 7.47 -6.86
C ALA A 54 16.93 8.69 -6.85
N ASP A 55 17.14 9.65 -7.75
CA ASP A 55 16.35 10.87 -7.95
C ASP A 55 15.00 10.61 -8.64
N GLN A 56 14.85 9.44 -9.28
CA GLN A 56 13.60 9.01 -9.93
C GLN A 56 12.83 7.94 -9.13
N GLN A 57 13.32 7.62 -7.94
CA GLN A 57 12.63 6.70 -7.03
C GLN A 57 11.38 7.33 -6.44
N VAL A 58 10.21 6.78 -6.80
CA VAL A 58 8.92 7.20 -6.26
C VAL A 58 8.57 6.31 -5.08
N ARG A 59 8.43 6.93 -3.91
CA ARG A 59 8.03 6.27 -2.66
C ARG A 59 7.28 7.26 -1.79
N GLY A 60 6.19 6.82 -1.19
CA GLY A 60 5.41 7.64 -0.27
C GLY A 60 4.42 6.81 0.53
N ALA A 61 3.62 7.51 1.29
CA ALA A 61 2.49 6.93 2.02
C ALA A 61 1.26 7.82 1.86
N VAL A 62 0.10 7.21 1.89
CA VAL A 62 -1.19 7.90 1.82
C VAL A 62 -2.18 7.22 2.76
N VAL A 63 -3.03 7.99 3.40
CA VAL A 63 -4.13 7.47 4.23
C VAL A 63 -5.37 7.40 3.36
N LEU A 64 -5.96 6.21 3.28
CA LEU A 64 -7.18 6.00 2.51
C LEU A 64 -8.41 6.44 3.31
N PRO A 65 -9.28 7.29 2.77
CA PRO A 65 -10.47 7.79 3.48
C PRO A 65 -11.41 6.68 3.97
N ASN A 66 -11.55 5.61 3.19
CA ASN A 66 -12.39 4.46 3.55
C ASN A 66 -11.57 3.28 4.12
N GLY A 67 -10.28 3.51 4.43
CA GLY A 67 -9.38 2.45 4.87
C GLY A 67 -9.10 1.38 3.82
N THR A 68 -8.38 0.34 4.22
CA THR A 68 -8.06 -0.82 3.35
C THR A 68 -8.99 -2.01 3.55
N GLY A 69 -9.83 -2.01 4.59
CA GLY A 69 -10.65 -3.16 5.01
C GLY A 69 -9.83 -4.30 5.65
N LYS A 70 -8.56 -4.06 5.96
CA LYS A 70 -7.70 -5.00 6.67
C LYS A 70 -7.51 -4.51 8.10
N ASN A 71 -7.63 -5.42 9.06
CA ASN A 71 -7.33 -5.13 10.46
C ASN A 71 -5.80 -5.17 10.63
N VAL A 72 -5.16 -3.99 10.67
CA VAL A 72 -3.70 -3.86 10.70
C VAL A 72 -3.20 -4.02 12.13
N ARG A 73 -2.29 -4.95 12.34
CA ARG A 73 -1.62 -5.18 13.63
C ARG A 73 -0.39 -4.29 13.68
N VAL A 74 -0.44 -3.30 14.55
CA VAL A 74 0.64 -2.30 14.69
C VAL A 74 1.41 -2.58 15.96
N VAL A 75 2.74 -2.65 15.83
CA VAL A 75 3.69 -2.79 16.91
C VAL A 75 4.54 -1.53 16.99
N ALA A 76 4.84 -1.04 18.20
CA ALA A 76 5.62 0.16 18.40
C ALA A 76 6.89 -0.09 19.22
N ILE A 77 8.05 0.35 18.71
CA ILE A 77 9.31 0.34 19.44
C ILE A 77 9.66 1.78 19.84
N CYS A 78 9.41 2.10 21.09
CA CYS A 78 9.62 3.45 21.62
C CYS A 78 9.79 3.42 23.15
N LYS A 79 10.19 4.57 23.73
CA LYS A 79 10.45 4.73 25.17
C LYS A 79 9.63 5.86 25.77
N GLY A 80 9.41 5.77 27.08
CA GLY A 80 8.83 6.85 27.88
C GLY A 80 7.42 7.23 27.47
N ASP A 81 7.16 8.52 27.26
CA ASP A 81 5.82 9.03 26.95
C ASP A 81 5.32 8.62 25.56
N ALA A 82 6.24 8.36 24.61
CA ALA A 82 5.87 7.83 23.30
C ALA A 82 5.27 6.42 23.41
N ALA A 83 5.70 5.61 24.36
CA ALA A 83 5.15 4.29 24.63
C ALA A 83 3.69 4.39 25.13
N LYS A 84 3.43 5.29 26.08
CA LYS A 84 2.05 5.54 26.58
C LYS A 84 1.12 6.04 25.47
N ALA A 85 1.64 6.92 24.59
CA ALA A 85 0.88 7.42 23.45
C ALA A 85 0.57 6.30 22.44
N ALA A 86 1.50 5.37 22.19
CA ALA A 86 1.29 4.22 21.33
C ALA A 86 0.24 3.24 21.89
N GLU A 87 0.30 2.98 23.20
CA GLU A 87 -0.70 2.13 23.91
C GLU A 87 -2.09 2.78 23.86
N ALA A 88 -2.20 4.08 24.15
CA ALA A 88 -3.45 4.83 24.08
C ALA A 88 -4.06 4.83 22.65
N ALA A 89 -3.21 4.87 21.61
CA ALA A 89 -3.62 4.72 20.21
C ALA A 89 -3.97 3.27 19.83
N GLY A 90 -3.78 2.33 20.76
CA GLY A 90 -4.14 0.93 20.61
C GLY A 90 -3.13 0.10 19.82
N ALA A 91 -1.84 0.37 19.87
CA ALA A 91 -0.83 -0.54 19.37
C ALA A 91 -1.00 -1.94 20.01
N GLN A 92 -0.76 -3.00 19.25
CA GLN A 92 -0.93 -4.38 19.72
C GLN A 92 0.11 -4.72 20.78
N GLU A 93 1.33 -4.28 20.56
CA GLU A 93 2.44 -4.46 21.50
C GLU A 93 3.34 -3.23 21.43
N VAL A 94 3.75 -2.76 22.60
CA VAL A 94 4.68 -1.62 22.75
C VAL A 94 5.83 -2.08 23.64
N GLY A 95 7.04 -1.74 23.24
CA GLY A 95 8.22 -2.11 24.02
C GLY A 95 9.49 -1.41 23.51
N ASP A 96 10.60 -1.72 24.13
CA ASP A 96 11.91 -1.24 23.69
C ASP A 96 12.86 -2.41 23.37
N ASP A 97 13.86 -2.65 24.18
CA ASP A 97 14.87 -3.69 23.96
C ASP A 97 14.29 -5.11 24.07
N ASP A 98 13.27 -5.30 24.90
CA ASP A 98 12.57 -6.59 25.09
C ASP A 98 11.87 -6.99 23.80
N LEU A 99 11.20 -6.03 23.16
CA LEU A 99 10.51 -6.26 21.88
C LEU A 99 11.49 -6.51 20.73
N ILE A 100 12.63 -5.80 20.74
CA ILE A 100 13.71 -6.06 19.80
C ILE A 100 14.23 -7.50 19.95
N ALA A 101 14.44 -7.98 21.18
CA ALA A 101 14.85 -9.35 21.46
C ALA A 101 13.80 -10.37 21.00
N LYS A 102 12.51 -10.11 21.24
CA LYS A 102 11.41 -10.96 20.73
C LYS A 102 11.43 -11.06 19.20
N ILE A 103 11.60 -9.95 18.49
CA ILE A 103 11.67 -9.93 17.01
C ILE A 103 12.90 -10.70 16.53
N GLN A 104 14.06 -10.57 17.21
CA GLN A 104 15.25 -11.38 16.92
C GLN A 104 14.98 -12.86 17.11
N GLY A 105 14.18 -13.23 18.13
CA GLY A 105 13.74 -14.59 18.41
C GLY A 105 12.71 -15.14 17.41
N GLY A 106 12.28 -14.33 16.41
CA GLY A 106 11.36 -14.75 15.35
C GLY A 106 9.91 -14.29 15.50
N TYR A 107 9.61 -13.40 16.44
CA TYR A 107 8.28 -12.77 16.54
C TYR A 107 8.08 -11.80 15.39
N LEU A 108 7.18 -12.13 14.47
CA LEU A 108 6.87 -11.36 13.25
C LEU A 108 5.35 -11.30 12.99
N ASP A 109 4.55 -11.50 14.03
CA ASP A 109 3.09 -11.52 13.92
C ASP A 109 2.48 -10.13 14.03
N PHE A 110 2.95 -9.23 13.15
CA PHE A 110 2.48 -7.86 12.98
C PHE A 110 2.59 -7.42 11.52
N ASP A 111 1.84 -6.39 11.15
CA ASP A 111 1.77 -5.89 9.78
C ASP A 111 2.54 -4.57 9.61
N VAL A 112 2.63 -3.75 10.67
CA VAL A 112 3.33 -2.46 10.65
C VAL A 112 4.16 -2.31 11.92
N LEU A 113 5.41 -1.86 11.75
CA LEU A 113 6.30 -1.50 12.85
C LEU A 113 6.51 0.01 12.84
N VAL A 114 6.17 0.67 13.96
CA VAL A 114 6.40 2.11 14.17
C VAL A 114 7.52 2.28 15.20
N THR A 115 8.40 3.25 14.98
CA THR A 115 9.51 3.51 15.91
C THR A 115 9.83 5.00 16.01
N THR A 116 10.45 5.40 17.12
CA THR A 116 11.03 6.73 17.26
C THR A 116 12.40 6.81 16.56
N PRO A 117 12.84 7.99 16.11
CA PRO A 117 14.16 8.16 15.49
C PRO A 117 15.31 7.67 16.38
N ASP A 118 15.21 7.87 17.69
CA ASP A 118 16.23 7.46 18.68
C ASP A 118 16.43 5.94 18.72
N MET A 119 15.35 5.17 18.55
CA MET A 119 15.38 3.70 18.56
C MET A 119 15.82 3.11 17.22
N MET A 120 15.83 3.91 16.14
CA MET A 120 16.13 3.43 14.79
C MET A 120 17.51 2.80 14.68
N GLY A 121 18.52 3.28 15.43
CA GLY A 121 19.86 2.69 15.48
C GLY A 121 19.86 1.24 16.00
N ARG A 122 18.97 0.91 16.94
CA ARG A 122 18.79 -0.45 17.49
C ARG A 122 17.96 -1.32 16.56
N VAL A 123 16.84 -0.78 16.05
CA VAL A 123 15.96 -1.44 15.06
C VAL A 123 16.72 -1.74 13.76
N GLY A 124 17.72 -0.94 13.40
CA GLY A 124 18.59 -1.18 12.25
C GLY A 124 19.27 -2.56 12.25
N ARG A 125 19.56 -3.12 13.44
CA ARG A 125 20.11 -4.48 13.58
C ARG A 125 19.16 -5.57 13.11
N LEU A 126 17.84 -5.28 13.14
CA LEU A 126 16.79 -6.18 12.66
C LEU A 126 16.62 -6.14 11.14
N GLY A 127 17.36 -5.30 10.42
CA GLY A 127 17.20 -5.09 8.98
C GLY A 127 17.28 -6.36 8.14
N LYS A 128 18.10 -7.35 8.55
CA LYS A 128 18.20 -8.65 7.89
C LYS A 128 16.92 -9.50 8.01
N ILE A 129 16.14 -9.28 9.07
CA ILE A 129 14.90 -10.01 9.36
C ILE A 129 13.69 -9.25 8.79
N LEU A 130 13.59 -7.95 9.08
CA LEU A 130 12.46 -7.10 8.71
C LEU A 130 12.49 -6.66 7.24
N GLY A 131 13.69 -6.45 6.68
CA GLY A 131 13.87 -5.96 5.31
C GLY A 131 13.23 -6.83 4.24
N PRO A 132 13.54 -8.15 4.19
CA PRO A 132 12.94 -9.06 3.19
C PRO A 132 11.42 -9.19 3.30
N ARG A 133 10.85 -8.93 4.48
CA ARG A 133 9.40 -8.99 4.74
C ARG A 133 8.68 -7.66 4.53
N GLY A 134 9.42 -6.59 4.22
CA GLY A 134 8.83 -5.25 4.04
C GLY A 134 8.36 -4.59 5.35
N LEU A 135 8.77 -5.13 6.52
CA LEU A 135 8.36 -4.63 7.84
C LEU A 135 9.32 -3.58 8.42
N MET A 136 10.39 -3.23 7.69
CA MET A 136 11.39 -2.28 8.16
C MET A 136 10.83 -0.86 8.19
N PRO A 137 10.85 -0.17 9.37
CA PRO A 137 10.38 1.20 9.48
C PRO A 137 11.15 2.15 8.56
N ASN A 138 10.44 3.16 8.03
CA ASN A 138 11.03 4.15 7.12
C ASN A 138 10.46 5.55 7.38
N PRO A 139 11.32 6.60 7.45
CA PRO A 139 10.87 7.99 7.60
C PRO A 139 9.94 8.45 6.47
N LYS A 140 10.21 8.03 5.22
CA LYS A 140 9.37 8.41 4.06
C LYS A 140 7.97 7.81 4.09
N ALA A 141 7.81 6.65 4.75
CA ALA A 141 6.50 6.04 5.00
C ALA A 141 5.82 6.62 6.26
N GLY A 142 6.54 7.44 7.03
CA GLY A 142 6.06 8.01 8.28
C GLY A 142 5.89 6.98 9.39
N THR A 143 6.64 5.87 9.33
CA THR A 143 6.72 4.85 10.38
C THR A 143 7.89 5.07 11.35
N VAL A 144 8.78 6.03 11.04
CA VAL A 144 9.80 6.56 11.94
C VAL A 144 9.43 8.00 12.25
N THR A 145 8.88 8.25 13.43
CA THR A 145 8.38 9.56 13.83
C THR A 145 8.46 9.75 15.35
N PRO A 146 8.65 10.98 15.85
CA PRO A 146 8.52 11.25 17.27
C PRO A 146 7.07 11.12 17.77
N ASP A 147 6.08 11.38 16.90
CA ASP A 147 4.66 11.25 17.22
C ASP A 147 4.16 9.83 16.87
N VAL A 148 4.48 8.88 17.75
CA VAL A 148 4.13 7.47 17.56
C VAL A 148 2.62 7.25 17.66
N GLY A 149 1.91 7.98 18.54
CA GLY A 149 0.46 7.84 18.71
C GLY A 149 -0.30 8.14 17.43
N LYS A 150 0.04 9.25 16.75
CA LYS A 150 -0.54 9.61 15.46
C LYS A 150 -0.21 8.56 14.39
N ALA A 151 1.05 8.10 14.34
CA ALA A 151 1.45 7.08 13.35
C ALA A 151 0.69 5.77 13.51
N VAL A 152 0.43 5.33 14.75
CA VAL A 152 -0.39 4.15 15.05
C VAL A 152 -1.84 4.36 14.61
N THR A 153 -2.41 5.52 14.90
CA THR A 153 -3.78 5.86 14.48
C THR A 153 -3.90 5.90 12.96
N ASP A 154 -2.99 6.55 12.26
CA ASP A 154 -2.94 6.61 10.80
C ASP A 154 -2.81 5.21 10.18
N ALA A 155 -1.93 4.35 10.74
CA ALA A 155 -1.75 2.99 10.25
C ALA A 155 -3.05 2.17 10.38
N LYS A 156 -3.79 2.32 11.48
CA LYS A 156 -5.10 1.68 11.70
C LYS A 156 -6.20 2.29 10.83
N ALA A 157 -6.12 3.58 10.53
CA ALA A 157 -7.07 4.25 9.64
C ALA A 157 -6.93 3.81 8.17
N GLY A 158 -5.89 3.04 7.84
CA GLY A 158 -5.66 2.54 6.49
C GLY A 158 -4.59 3.30 5.73
N LYS A 159 -3.53 3.74 6.42
CA LYS A 159 -2.33 4.25 5.79
C LYS A 159 -1.64 3.14 5.01
N ILE A 160 -1.44 3.38 3.73
CA ILE A 160 -0.72 2.49 2.83
C ILE A 160 0.59 3.11 2.39
N GLU A 161 1.60 2.29 2.19
CA GLU A 161 2.85 2.69 1.58
C GLU A 161 2.88 2.26 0.12
N TYR A 162 3.37 3.14 -0.75
CA TYR A 162 3.62 2.81 -2.15
C TYR A 162 5.10 3.01 -2.49
N ARG A 163 5.62 2.10 -3.29
CA ARG A 163 7.01 2.09 -3.73
C ARG A 163 7.12 1.62 -5.16
N LEU A 164 7.98 2.27 -5.91
CA LEU A 164 8.37 1.86 -7.26
C LEU A 164 9.16 0.55 -7.22
N ASP A 165 8.78 -0.40 -8.05
CA ASP A 165 9.51 -1.66 -8.23
C ASP A 165 10.62 -1.52 -9.30
N LYS A 166 11.33 -2.63 -9.57
CA LYS A 166 12.39 -2.67 -10.59
C LYS A 166 11.86 -2.57 -12.03
N GLN A 167 10.58 -2.77 -12.25
CA GLN A 167 9.90 -2.67 -13.55
C GLN A 167 9.21 -1.33 -13.75
N ASN A 168 9.44 -0.39 -12.83
CA ASN A 168 8.83 0.94 -12.80
C ASN A 168 7.31 0.90 -12.62
N ILE A 169 6.83 -0.07 -11.82
CA ILE A 169 5.42 -0.22 -11.48
C ILE A 169 5.24 0.04 -9.98
N ILE A 170 4.15 0.72 -9.64
CA ILE A 170 3.66 0.86 -8.28
C ILE A 170 2.47 -0.10 -8.12
N HIS A 171 2.48 -0.89 -7.07
CA HIS A 171 1.40 -1.81 -6.69
C HIS A 171 0.83 -1.36 -5.36
N VAL A 172 -0.48 -1.06 -5.32
CA VAL A 172 -1.13 -0.47 -4.14
C VAL A 172 -2.52 -1.09 -3.94
N PRO A 173 -2.86 -1.55 -2.73
CA PRO A 173 -4.22 -1.94 -2.40
C PRO A 173 -5.12 -0.70 -2.30
N VAL A 174 -6.29 -0.73 -2.92
CA VAL A 174 -7.29 0.34 -2.88
C VAL A 174 -8.38 0.05 -1.85
N GLY A 175 -8.68 -1.22 -1.62
CA GLY A 175 -9.69 -1.66 -0.65
C GLY A 175 -10.17 -3.08 -0.91
N LYS A 176 -11.27 -3.45 -0.28
CA LYS A 176 -11.93 -4.73 -0.46
C LYS A 176 -13.06 -4.65 -1.49
N ALA A 177 -13.30 -5.72 -2.21
CA ALA A 177 -14.40 -5.80 -3.19
C ALA A 177 -15.77 -5.54 -2.52
N SER A 178 -15.93 -5.91 -1.25
CA SER A 178 -17.13 -5.64 -0.43
C SER A 178 -17.41 -4.15 -0.19
N PHE A 179 -16.46 -3.25 -0.40
CA PHE A 179 -16.67 -1.80 -0.25
C PHE A 179 -17.62 -1.23 -1.30
N GLY A 180 -17.72 -1.88 -2.46
CA GLY A 180 -18.45 -1.38 -3.61
C GLY A 180 -17.69 -0.29 -4.39
N ALA A 181 -18.12 -0.02 -5.62
CA ALA A 181 -17.43 0.86 -6.54
C ALA A 181 -17.30 2.31 -6.03
N GLU A 182 -18.30 2.83 -5.32
CA GLU A 182 -18.30 4.22 -4.83
C GLU A 182 -17.19 4.49 -3.82
N LYS A 183 -17.06 3.65 -2.77
CA LYS A 183 -16.01 3.81 -1.75
C LYS A 183 -14.62 3.54 -2.34
N LEU A 184 -14.52 2.56 -3.23
CA LEU A 184 -13.27 2.26 -3.94
C LEU A 184 -12.86 3.42 -4.85
N MET A 185 -13.81 4.15 -5.45
CA MET A 185 -13.52 5.31 -6.29
C MET A 185 -12.84 6.44 -5.50
N VAL A 186 -13.37 6.76 -4.30
CA VAL A 186 -12.78 7.77 -3.42
C VAL A 186 -11.34 7.39 -3.03
N ASN A 187 -11.11 6.12 -2.68
CA ASN A 187 -9.78 5.63 -2.36
C ASN A 187 -8.84 5.68 -3.58
N LEU A 188 -9.34 5.28 -4.76
CA LEU A 188 -8.59 5.29 -6.01
C LEU A 188 -8.14 6.70 -6.39
N ASP A 189 -9.05 7.68 -6.33
CA ASP A 189 -8.76 9.09 -6.59
C ASP A 189 -7.64 9.60 -5.66
N THR A 190 -7.77 9.32 -4.35
CA THR A 190 -6.76 9.71 -3.35
C THR A 190 -5.38 9.13 -3.67
N VAL A 191 -5.30 7.86 -4.09
CA VAL A 191 -4.03 7.21 -4.44
C VAL A 191 -3.45 7.80 -5.72
N LEU A 192 -4.25 7.98 -6.77
CA LEU A 192 -3.79 8.51 -8.05
C LEU A 192 -3.31 9.96 -7.90
N GLU A 193 -4.00 10.79 -7.13
CA GLU A 193 -3.55 12.15 -6.80
C GLU A 193 -2.23 12.15 -6.02
N ALA A 194 -2.07 11.24 -5.05
CA ALA A 194 -0.83 11.12 -4.28
C ALA A 194 0.35 10.73 -5.19
N ILE A 195 0.13 9.79 -6.13
CA ILE A 195 1.14 9.39 -7.12
C ILE A 195 1.46 10.56 -8.07
N ALA A 196 0.46 11.31 -8.51
CA ALA A 196 0.64 12.49 -9.37
C ALA A 196 1.50 13.56 -8.68
N LYS A 197 1.19 13.87 -7.42
CA LYS A 197 1.95 14.83 -6.60
C LYS A 197 3.40 14.37 -6.32
N ALA A 198 3.65 13.07 -6.31
CA ALA A 198 4.97 12.48 -6.08
C ALA A 198 5.86 12.44 -7.36
N LYS A 199 5.41 13.04 -8.47
CA LYS A 199 6.19 13.10 -9.72
C LYS A 199 7.56 13.74 -9.49
N PRO A 200 8.68 13.02 -9.77
CA PRO A 200 10.01 13.60 -9.67
C PRO A 200 10.23 14.68 -10.74
N THR A 201 10.97 15.72 -10.40
CA THR A 201 11.36 16.78 -11.35
C THR A 201 12.21 16.27 -12.50
N ALA A 202 12.96 15.20 -12.27
CA ALA A 202 13.80 14.53 -13.27
C ALA A 202 12.99 13.67 -14.25
N ALA A 203 11.70 13.40 -14.00
CA ALA A 203 10.86 12.62 -14.90
C ALA A 203 10.46 13.43 -16.13
N LYS A 204 10.94 13.00 -17.32
CA LYS A 204 10.63 13.61 -18.61
C LYS A 204 9.55 12.82 -19.35
N GLY A 205 8.69 13.53 -20.08
CA GLY A 205 7.61 12.92 -20.88
C GLY A 205 6.41 12.44 -20.05
N GLN A 206 5.72 11.43 -20.58
CA GLN A 206 4.51 10.89 -19.96
C GLN A 206 4.86 10.15 -18.66
N TYR A 207 4.33 10.64 -17.53
CA TYR A 207 4.62 10.09 -16.20
C TYR A 207 3.88 8.78 -15.94
N CYS A 208 2.57 8.73 -16.17
CA CYS A 208 1.81 7.48 -16.10
C CYS A 208 1.70 6.85 -17.50
N LYS A 209 2.34 5.71 -17.71
CA LYS A 209 2.27 4.98 -18.99
C LYS A 209 1.03 4.11 -19.09
N SER A 210 0.62 3.51 -18.00
CA SER A 210 -0.60 2.70 -17.91
C SER A 210 -1.03 2.52 -16.48
N ALA A 211 -2.33 2.43 -16.24
CA ALA A 211 -2.91 2.02 -14.98
C ALA A 211 -3.84 0.82 -15.20
N THR A 212 -3.83 -0.11 -14.26
CA THR A 212 -4.65 -1.31 -14.29
C THR A 212 -5.17 -1.58 -12.89
N ILE A 213 -6.45 -1.87 -12.77
CA ILE A 213 -7.07 -2.34 -11.52
C ILE A 213 -7.33 -3.83 -11.66
N ALA A 214 -7.08 -4.59 -10.62
CA ALA A 214 -7.35 -6.01 -10.55
C ALA A 214 -7.85 -6.41 -9.17
N THR A 215 -8.66 -7.46 -9.10
CA THR A 215 -8.94 -8.15 -7.85
C THR A 215 -7.97 -9.30 -7.65
N THR A 216 -7.86 -9.81 -6.42
CA THR A 216 -6.87 -10.84 -6.05
C THR A 216 -6.85 -12.03 -7.02
N MET A 217 -8.01 -12.49 -7.45
CA MET A 217 -8.16 -13.65 -8.35
C MET A 217 -8.74 -13.29 -9.73
N GLY A 218 -9.06 -12.01 -9.94
CA GLY A 218 -9.69 -11.52 -11.16
C GLY A 218 -8.71 -11.11 -12.25
N PRO A 219 -9.22 -10.88 -13.46
CA PRO A 219 -8.44 -10.29 -14.56
C PRO A 219 -8.22 -8.80 -14.36
N GLY A 220 -7.12 -8.26 -14.91
CA GLY A 220 -6.82 -6.83 -14.86
C GLY A 220 -7.67 -6.03 -15.84
N VAL A 221 -8.19 -4.89 -15.38
CA VAL A 221 -8.97 -3.90 -16.14
C VAL A 221 -8.12 -2.64 -16.33
N ARG A 222 -7.89 -2.23 -17.57
CA ARG A 222 -7.14 -1.00 -17.87
C ARG A 222 -7.97 0.24 -17.58
N VAL A 223 -7.37 1.23 -16.93
CA VAL A 223 -8.05 2.45 -16.47
C VAL A 223 -7.47 3.68 -17.14
N ALA A 224 -8.35 4.61 -17.53
CA ALA A 224 -7.97 5.92 -18.02
C ALA A 224 -7.46 6.78 -16.86
N THR A 225 -6.28 7.40 -17.07
CA THR A 225 -5.62 8.26 -16.05
C THR A 225 -5.58 9.72 -16.46
N ASN A 226 -6.22 10.09 -17.56
CA ASN A 226 -6.18 11.45 -18.13
C ASN A 226 -6.64 12.54 -17.15
N LYS A 227 -7.58 12.20 -16.25
CA LYS A 227 -8.11 13.11 -15.21
C LYS A 227 -7.05 13.57 -14.20
N TYR A 228 -6.02 12.78 -13.96
CA TYR A 228 -5.07 13.00 -12.86
C TYR A 228 -3.79 13.73 -13.31
N GLY A 229 -3.73 14.18 -14.57
CA GLY A 229 -2.55 14.88 -15.11
C GLY A 229 -1.28 14.02 -15.16
N VAL A 230 -1.46 12.73 -15.20
CA VAL A 230 -0.40 11.70 -15.14
C VAL A 230 -0.32 10.93 -16.45
#